data_e0261debffbd3f79927f295ee7bf6d6c
#
_entry.id   e0261debffbd3f79927f295ee7bf6d6c
#
_cell.length_a   1.000
_cell.length_b   1.000
_cell.length_c   1.000
_cell.angle_alpha   90.00
_cell.angle_beta   90.00
_cell.angle_gamma   90.00
#
_symmetry.space_group_name_H-M   'P 1'
#
loop_
_entity.id
_entity.type
_entity.pdbx_description
1 polymer ?
#
loop_
_entity_poly.entity_id
_entity_poly.type
_entity_poly.pdbx_seq_one_letter_code
_entity_poly.pdbx_strand_id
1 'polypeptide(L)'
;MINNYIDMKRYSIAWCPMCNQGWVNIVKDRITKELFLCCQECESEWDTPKEINESNVLPFNTHLQYEPPKEEDIVNKNWLKYVIDIE
;
A
#
# COMPACT_ATOMS: atom_id res chain seq x y z
N MET A 1 -20.24 17.75 2.67
CA MET A 1 -19.80 17.58 2.44
C MET A 1 -18.97 16.94 2.14
N ILE A 2 -18.68 16.44 1.91
CA ILE A 2 -18.01 16.04 1.54
C ILE A 2 -16.78 15.82 1.60
N ASN A 3 -16.09 16.06 2.04
CA ASN A 3 -14.81 16.17 2.26
C ASN A 3 -14.07 15.08 2.90
N ASN A 4 -14.57 13.88 2.98
CA ASN A 4 -13.92 12.72 3.49
C ASN A 4 -12.74 12.30 2.65
N TYR A 5 -12.74 12.71 1.39
CA TYR A 5 -11.65 12.34 0.50
C TYR A 5 -10.36 13.07 0.82
N ILE A 6 -10.44 14.16 1.56
CA ILE A 6 -9.25 14.93 1.88
C ILE A 6 -8.29 14.14 2.74
N ASP A 7 -8.82 13.23 3.55
CA ASP A 7 -8.01 12.45 4.46
C ASP A 7 -7.50 11.16 3.85
N MET A 8 -7.86 10.88 2.61
CA MET A 8 -7.49 9.63 1.96
C MET A 8 -6.18 9.81 1.21
N LYS A 9 -5.11 9.83 1.97
CA LYS A 9 -3.78 10.01 1.40
C LYS A 9 -3.23 8.70 0.88
N ARG A 10 -2.40 8.79 -0.14
CA ARG A 10 -1.67 7.65 -0.67
C ARG A 10 -0.22 7.76 -0.22
N TYR A 11 0.28 6.69 0.34
CA TYR A 11 1.65 6.62 0.85
C TYR A 11 2.43 5.68 -0.05
N SER A 12 3.12 6.26 -1.03
CA SER A 12 3.83 5.50 -2.07
C SER A 12 5.20 5.11 -1.59
N ILE A 13 5.60 3.86 -1.87
CA ILE A 13 6.89 3.37 -1.45
C ILE A 13 7.77 2.92 -2.61
N ALA A 14 7.18 2.64 -3.77
CA ALA A 14 7.97 2.15 -4.91
C ALA A 14 7.17 2.27 -6.18
N TRP A 15 7.88 2.29 -7.30
CA TRP A 15 7.26 2.14 -8.62
C TRP A 15 7.09 0.65 -8.87
N CYS A 16 5.95 0.25 -9.38
CA CYS A 16 5.62 -1.17 -9.49
C CYS A 16 6.52 -1.91 -10.46
N PRO A 17 7.21 -2.97 -10.01
CA PRO A 17 8.05 -3.75 -10.91
C PRO A 17 7.27 -4.72 -11.79
N MET A 18 6.00 -4.95 -11.47
CA MET A 18 5.18 -5.90 -12.22
C MET A 18 4.59 -5.26 -13.47
N CYS A 19 3.94 -4.11 -13.34
CA CYS A 19 3.28 -3.47 -14.48
C CYS A 19 4.05 -2.26 -15.01
N ASN A 20 4.96 -1.73 -14.20
CA ASN A 20 5.75 -0.55 -14.59
C ASN A 20 4.87 0.64 -14.99
N GLN A 21 3.69 0.74 -14.39
CA GLN A 21 2.74 1.80 -14.73
C GLN A 21 2.07 2.43 -13.52
N GLY A 22 2.45 2.06 -12.32
CA GLY A 22 1.79 2.61 -11.14
C GLY A 22 2.65 2.56 -9.91
N TRP A 23 2.18 3.27 -8.89
CA TRP A 23 2.85 3.32 -7.60
C TRP A 23 2.36 2.21 -6.71
N VAL A 24 3.28 1.62 -5.96
CA VAL A 24 2.95 0.68 -4.90
C VAL A 24 2.74 1.48 -3.63
N ASN A 25 1.57 1.36 -3.05
CA ASN A 25 1.16 2.15 -1.89
C ASN A 25 0.92 1.27 -0.68
N ILE A 26 1.07 1.85 0.50
CA ILE A 26 0.70 1.18 1.75
C ILE A 26 -0.81 1.24 1.86
N VAL A 27 -1.43 0.08 2.09
CA VAL A 27 -2.87 -0.01 2.29
C VAL A 27 -3.15 -0.87 3.51
N LYS A 28 -4.38 -0.89 3.95
CA LYS A 28 -4.79 -1.59 5.17
C LYS A 28 -5.88 -2.58 4.84
N ASP A 29 -5.71 -3.83 5.25
CA ASP A 29 -6.73 -4.85 5.07
C ASP A 29 -7.94 -4.48 5.92
N ARG A 30 -9.12 -4.45 5.30
CA ARG A 30 -10.33 -4.03 5.99
C ARG A 30 -10.78 -5.01 7.06
N ILE A 31 -10.42 -6.27 6.90
CA ILE A 31 -10.85 -7.32 7.81
C ILE A 31 -9.85 -7.51 8.94
N THR A 32 -8.59 -7.70 8.62
CA THR A 32 -7.56 -7.98 9.63
C THR A 32 -6.97 -6.72 10.24
N LYS A 33 -7.13 -5.59 9.55
CA LYS A 33 -6.56 -4.30 9.94
C LYS A 33 -5.04 -4.25 9.84
N GLU A 34 -4.46 -5.20 9.13
CA GLU A 34 -3.01 -5.23 8.92
C GLU A 34 -2.64 -4.46 7.68
N LEU A 35 -1.45 -3.87 7.69
CA LEU A 35 -0.95 -3.14 6.54
C LEU A 35 -0.30 -4.09 5.54
N PHE A 36 -0.42 -3.75 4.27
CA PHE A 36 0.29 -4.44 3.21
C PHE A 36 0.51 -3.46 2.07
N LEU A 37 1.12 -3.91 0.98
CA LEU A 37 1.47 -3.05 -0.14
C LEU A 37 0.69 -3.48 -1.36
N CYS A 38 0.19 -2.52 -2.13
CA CYS A 38 -0.62 -2.82 -3.31
C CYS A 38 -0.35 -1.79 -4.40
N CYS A 39 -0.16 -2.27 -5.62
CA CYS A 39 -0.01 -1.39 -6.77
C CYS A 39 -1.37 -0.81 -7.16
N GLN A 40 -1.42 0.49 -7.36
CA GLN A 40 -2.69 1.14 -7.68
C GLN A 40 -3.18 0.84 -9.10
N GLU A 41 -2.32 0.30 -9.97
CA GLU A 41 -2.72 0.00 -11.35
C GLU A 41 -3.01 -1.48 -11.58
N CYS A 42 -2.08 -2.36 -11.26
CA CYS A 42 -2.24 -3.79 -11.53
C CYS A 42 -2.69 -4.59 -10.31
N GLU A 43 -2.74 -3.96 -9.14
CA GLU A 43 -3.19 -4.58 -7.91
C GLU A 43 -2.31 -5.73 -7.41
N SER A 44 -1.07 -5.79 -7.86
CA SER A 44 -0.10 -6.71 -7.28
C SER A 44 0.18 -6.32 -5.84
N GLU A 45 0.39 -7.31 -4.97
CA GLU A 45 0.50 -7.09 -3.53
C GLU A 45 1.79 -7.64 -2.96
N TRP A 46 2.23 -7.04 -1.86
CA TRP A 46 3.42 -7.50 -1.13
C TRP A 46 3.16 -7.37 0.36
N ASP A 47 3.81 -8.24 1.15
CA ASP A 47 3.66 -8.23 2.60
C ASP A 47 4.53 -7.22 3.30
N THR A 48 5.68 -6.89 2.73
CA THR A 48 6.66 -6.05 3.41
C THR A 48 7.24 -5.03 2.43
N PRO A 49 7.47 -3.80 2.90
CA PRO A 49 8.05 -2.77 2.04
C PRO A 49 9.55 -2.93 1.83
N LYS A 50 10.19 -3.88 2.51
CA LYS A 50 11.64 -4.03 2.39
C LYS A 50 12.07 -4.43 1.01
N GLU A 51 11.30 -5.28 0.35
CA GLU A 51 11.66 -5.76 -0.97
C GLU A 51 10.42 -5.81 -1.83
N ILE A 52 10.33 -4.90 -2.76
CA ILE A 52 9.23 -4.86 -3.71
C ILE A 52 9.79 -5.32 -5.05
N ASN A 53 9.67 -6.61 -5.33
CA ASN A 53 10.18 -7.16 -6.59
C ASN A 53 9.29 -8.31 -7.05
N GLU A 54 9.62 -8.85 -8.22
CA GLU A 54 8.81 -9.90 -8.84
C GLU A 54 8.85 -11.21 -8.08
N SER A 55 9.94 -11.43 -7.33
CA SER A 55 10.11 -12.71 -6.63
C SER A 55 9.24 -12.85 -5.41
N ASN A 56 8.88 -11.75 -4.77
CA ASN A 56 8.11 -11.83 -3.53
C ASN A 56 6.72 -11.20 -3.63
N VAL A 57 6.22 -11.06 -4.83
CA VAL A 57 4.83 -10.63 -5.01
C VAL A 57 3.92 -11.75 -4.48
N LEU A 58 2.84 -11.36 -3.83
CA LEU A 58 1.89 -12.31 -3.26
C LEU A 58 0.99 -12.90 -4.35
N PRO A 59 0.38 -14.05 -4.08
CA PRO A 59 -0.61 -14.61 -5.01
C PRO A 59 -1.76 -13.63 -5.23
N PHE A 60 -2.33 -13.66 -6.43
CA PHE A 60 -3.40 -12.76 -6.80
C PHE A 60 -4.59 -12.92 -5.82
N ASN A 61 -5.17 -11.79 -5.43
CA ASN A 61 -6.31 -11.75 -4.51
C ASN A 61 -6.03 -12.31 -3.12
N THR A 62 -4.80 -12.17 -2.63
CA THR A 62 -4.47 -12.54 -1.26
C THR A 62 -5.30 -11.71 -0.27
N HIS A 63 -5.45 -10.41 -0.55
CA HIS A 63 -6.29 -9.53 0.26
C HIS A 63 -7.45 -9.06 -0.60
N LEU A 64 -8.67 -9.36 -0.20
CA LEU A 64 -9.84 -9.09 -1.01
C LEU A 64 -10.38 -7.68 -0.87
N GLN A 65 -10.15 -7.07 0.30
CA GLN A 65 -10.67 -5.72 0.57
C GLN A 65 -9.64 -4.92 1.32
N TYR A 66 -9.47 -3.67 0.93
CA TYR A 66 -8.54 -2.80 1.64
C TYR A 66 -9.07 -1.37 1.67
N GLU A 67 -8.46 -0.58 2.54
CA GLU A 67 -8.83 0.81 2.76
C GLU A 67 -7.56 1.62 2.94
N PRO A 68 -7.63 2.95 2.83
CA PRO A 68 -6.47 3.78 3.08
C PRO A 68 -6.01 3.64 4.53
N PRO A 69 -4.71 3.60 4.78
CA PRO A 69 -4.22 3.52 6.15
C PRO A 69 -4.26 4.90 6.78
N LYS A 70 -4.21 4.94 8.11
CA LYS A 70 -3.97 6.18 8.82
C LYS A 70 -2.48 6.32 9.00
N GLU A 71 -2.01 7.56 9.13
CA GLU A 71 -0.58 7.77 9.31
C GLU A 71 -0.08 7.07 10.57
N GLU A 72 -0.88 7.07 11.64
CA GLU A 72 -0.48 6.42 12.88
C GLU A 72 -0.26 4.92 12.70
N ASP A 73 -1.03 4.29 11.79
CA ASP A 73 -0.84 2.87 11.50
C ASP A 73 0.55 2.63 10.91
N ILE A 74 0.96 3.52 10.02
CA ILE A 74 2.25 3.42 9.34
C ILE A 74 3.38 3.66 10.33
N VAL A 75 3.23 4.66 11.19
CA VAL A 75 4.22 4.98 12.21
C VAL A 75 4.38 3.81 13.18
N ASN A 76 3.26 3.25 13.63
CA ASN A 76 3.28 2.15 14.59
C ASN A 76 3.93 0.90 14.01
N LYS A 77 3.80 0.69 12.70
CA LYS A 77 4.42 -0.44 12.03
C LYS A 77 5.89 -0.16 11.71
N ASN A 78 6.31 1.08 11.90
CA ASN A 78 7.67 1.51 11.58
C ASN A 78 7.94 1.47 10.07
N TRP A 79 6.93 1.79 9.30
CA TRP A 79 7.02 1.78 7.83
C TRP A 79 7.16 3.17 7.21
N LEU A 80 7.08 4.22 8.03
CA LEU A 80 7.15 5.57 7.49
C LEU A 80 8.46 5.84 6.74
N LYS A 81 9.53 5.19 7.17
CA LYS A 81 10.86 5.35 6.56
C LYS A 81 10.90 4.84 5.13
N TYR A 82 9.94 4.02 4.73
CA TYR A 82 9.91 3.50 3.36
C TYR A 82 9.09 4.40 2.42
N VAL A 83 8.34 5.35 2.97
CA VAL A 83 7.47 6.20 2.17
C VAL A 83 8.32 7.22 1.41
N ILE A 84 8.15 7.27 0.08
CA ILE A 84 8.90 8.21 -0.75
C ILE A 84 8.03 9.36 -1.24
N ASP A 85 6.71 9.22 -1.13
CA ASP A 85 5.80 10.28 -1.55
C ASP A 85 4.45 10.12 -0.87
N ILE A 86 3.81 11.23 -0.54
CA ILE A 86 2.49 11.25 0.08
C ILE A 86 1.60 12.15 -0.76
N GLU A 87 0.47 11.61 -1.23
CA GLU A 87 -0.47 12.39 -2.03
C GLU A 87 -1.86 12.42 -1.43
#